data_7d312959b464b0f134eadf2596fe032e
#
_entry.id   7d312959b464b0f134eadf2596fe032e
#
_cell.length_a   1.000
_cell.length_b   1.000
_cell.length_c   1.000
_cell.angle_alpha   90.00
_cell.angle_beta   90.00
_cell.angle_gamma   90.00
#
_symmetry.space_group_name_H-M   'P 1'
#
loop_
_entity.id
_entity.type
_entity.pdbx_description
1 polymer ?
#
loop_
_entity_poly.entity_id
_entity_poly.type
_entity_poly.pdbx_seq_one_letter_code
_entity_poly.pdbx_strand_id
1 'polypeptide(L)'
;SRSQMGGYADDPWVPLNWLIQNRVKQLCPKKSDGRFFPTLNDSSGMSRLELIDWLKGIFERHHDAKIAWIDPFMEDVGIELLNRLGTATADYLVITTEKMSNDDSIKEADEPNRVENLLARCSGWNNGYFGSVCLKILSVPDKKLHDRMILIRSANGQPLAGYHLSNSVQRASEKHPLLVTPIPLDVIPQVFEYVDQIIQSTLYGEGNPHLPARIIFNSADISPDLLPVD
;
A
#
# COMPACT_ATOMS: atom_id res chain seq x y z
N SER A 1 23.10 49.27 39.47
CA SER A 1 22.37 49.58 38.24
C SER A 1 21.80 48.34 37.63
N ARG A 2 20.50 48.13 37.80
CA ARG A 2 19.74 47.05 37.11
C ARG A 2 19.41 47.57 35.72
N SER A 3 20.00 47.00 34.71
CA SER A 3 19.56 47.15 33.32
C SER A 3 18.21 46.44 33.18
N GLN A 4 17.15 47.19 32.97
CA GLN A 4 15.85 46.71 32.52
C GLN A 4 16.02 46.15 31.10
N MET A 5 15.95 44.84 30.96
CA MET A 5 15.63 44.25 29.67
C MET A 5 14.18 44.62 29.36
N GLY A 6 14.00 45.60 28.50
CA GLY A 6 12.70 45.93 27.93
C GLY A 6 12.15 44.68 27.19
N GLY A 7 11.02 44.18 27.67
CA GLY A 7 10.36 43.04 27.07
C GLY A 7 9.84 43.40 25.67
N TYR A 8 10.05 42.50 24.74
CA TYR A 8 9.45 42.49 23.39
C TYR A 8 7.91 42.36 23.40
N ALA A 9 7.28 42.45 24.58
CA ALA A 9 5.85 42.25 24.76
C ALA A 9 4.95 43.32 24.17
N ASP A 10 5.51 44.55 23.96
CA ASP A 10 4.73 45.71 23.50
C ASP A 10 5.01 46.13 22.04
N ASP A 11 5.73 45.33 21.28
CA ASP A 11 5.95 45.60 19.86
C ASP A 11 4.71 45.19 19.07
N PRO A 12 3.95 46.18 18.48
CA PRO A 12 2.72 45.90 17.72
C PRO A 12 2.97 45.06 16.47
N TRP A 13 4.21 44.96 16.03
CA TRP A 13 4.59 44.16 14.84
C TRP A 13 4.71 42.67 15.12
N VAL A 14 4.93 42.25 16.38
CA VAL A 14 5.06 40.83 16.73
C VAL A 14 3.79 40.02 16.45
N PRO A 15 2.58 40.48 16.86
CA PRO A 15 1.34 39.82 16.51
C PRO A 15 1.07 39.80 15.00
N LEU A 16 1.40 40.92 14.31
CA LEU A 16 1.20 41.03 12.86
C LEU A 16 2.14 40.09 12.09
N ASN A 17 3.40 40.02 12.48
CA ASN A 17 4.37 39.08 11.90
C ASN A 17 3.96 37.64 12.11
N TRP A 18 3.45 37.28 13.27
CA TRP A 18 2.93 35.95 13.56
C TRP A 18 1.73 35.60 12.68
N LEU A 19 0.77 36.53 12.51
CA LEU A 19 -0.37 36.38 11.63
C LEU A 19 0.05 36.21 10.16
N ILE A 20 1.00 37.04 9.70
CA ILE A 20 1.52 36.93 8.34
C ILE A 20 2.23 35.61 8.12
N GLN A 21 3.10 35.18 9.04
CA GLN A 21 3.80 33.90 8.93
C GLN A 21 2.85 32.73 8.92
N ASN A 22 1.81 32.73 9.75
CA ASN A 22 0.80 31.69 9.74
C ASN A 22 -0.01 31.68 8.44
N ARG A 23 -0.34 32.84 7.92
CA ARG A 23 -1.05 32.95 6.64
C ARG A 23 -0.18 32.50 5.46
N VAL A 24 1.08 32.86 5.46
CA VAL A 24 2.06 32.35 4.47
C VAL A 24 2.22 30.83 4.58
N LYS A 25 2.34 30.28 5.79
CA LYS A 25 2.39 28.82 6.00
C LYS A 25 1.12 28.10 5.51
N GLN A 26 -0.04 28.75 5.62
CA GLN A 26 -1.32 28.19 5.11
C GLN A 26 -1.41 28.27 3.58
N LEU A 27 -0.82 29.30 2.98
CA LEU A 27 -0.83 29.53 1.53
C LEU A 27 0.30 28.78 0.81
N CYS A 28 1.40 28.48 1.51
CA CYS A 28 2.45 27.63 0.95
C CYS A 28 1.91 26.21 0.78
N PRO A 29 2.00 25.63 -0.42
CA PRO A 29 1.63 24.23 -0.60
C PRO A 29 2.45 23.39 0.35
N LYS A 30 1.76 22.62 1.22
CA LYS A 30 2.42 21.63 2.08
C LYS A 30 3.17 20.69 1.15
N LYS A 31 4.43 20.43 1.46
CA LYS A 31 5.21 19.44 0.72
C LYS A 31 4.42 18.13 0.74
N SER A 32 3.95 17.74 -0.41
CA SER A 32 3.20 16.50 -0.59
C SER A 32 4.12 15.31 -0.37
N ASP A 33 3.60 14.22 0.21
CA ASP A 33 4.28 12.92 0.24
C ASP A 33 4.26 12.21 -1.13
N GLY A 34 3.68 12.87 -2.15
CA GLY A 34 3.69 12.39 -3.52
C GLY A 34 5.10 12.21 -4.07
N ARG A 35 5.25 11.25 -4.95
CA ARG A 35 6.52 10.92 -5.62
C ARG A 35 6.25 10.63 -7.08
N PHE A 36 7.22 10.98 -7.88
CA PHE A 36 7.25 10.59 -9.28
C PHE A 36 8.54 9.82 -9.54
N PHE A 37 8.37 8.59 -9.96
CA PHE A 37 9.47 7.72 -10.38
C PHE A 37 9.42 7.64 -11.91
N PRO A 38 10.38 8.24 -12.62
CA PRO A 38 10.50 8.07 -14.07
C PRO A 38 10.78 6.59 -14.38
N THR A 39 10.84 6.23 -15.65
CA THR A 39 11.12 4.84 -16.03
C THR A 39 12.32 4.31 -15.27
N LEU A 40 12.12 3.23 -14.54
CA LEU A 40 13.09 2.67 -13.60
C LEU A 40 14.19 1.82 -14.29
N ASN A 41 14.16 1.76 -15.62
CA ASN A 41 15.20 1.20 -16.49
C ASN A 41 16.24 2.25 -16.89
N ASP A 42 16.50 3.20 -16.01
CA ASP A 42 17.72 3.96 -16.19
C ASP A 42 18.93 3.01 -15.98
N SER A 43 19.94 3.17 -16.77
CA SER A 43 21.16 2.36 -16.70
C SER A 43 21.85 2.43 -15.33
N SER A 44 21.42 3.32 -14.44
CA SER A 44 21.93 3.48 -13.08
C SER A 44 21.20 2.62 -12.04
N GLY A 45 19.98 2.16 -12.32
CA GLY A 45 19.11 1.44 -11.36
C GLY A 45 18.64 2.28 -10.16
N MET A 46 18.97 3.57 -10.12
CA MET A 46 18.71 4.45 -8.96
C MET A 46 17.21 4.62 -8.70
N SER A 47 16.41 4.81 -9.74
CA SER A 47 14.97 5.01 -9.59
C SER A 47 14.27 3.82 -8.93
N ARG A 48 14.76 2.59 -9.18
CA ARG A 48 14.21 1.39 -8.53
C ARG A 48 14.57 1.33 -7.04
N LEU A 49 15.79 1.72 -6.69
CA LEU A 49 16.20 1.82 -5.28
C LEU A 49 15.40 2.90 -4.54
N GLU A 50 15.19 4.05 -5.15
CA GLU A 50 14.36 5.13 -4.58
C GLU A 50 12.91 4.68 -4.33
N LEU A 51 12.33 3.89 -5.23
CA LEU A 51 11.00 3.32 -5.04
C LEU A 51 10.98 2.31 -3.88
N ILE A 52 11.97 1.44 -3.80
CA ILE A 52 12.11 0.47 -2.71
C ILE A 52 12.28 1.19 -1.38
N ASP A 53 13.14 2.21 -1.32
CA ASP A 53 13.37 3.00 -0.12
C ASP A 53 12.12 3.78 0.32
N TRP A 54 11.36 4.30 -0.64
CA TRP A 54 10.08 4.96 -0.37
C TRP A 54 9.08 3.97 0.25
N LEU A 55 8.92 2.80 -0.36
CA LEU A 55 8.00 1.76 0.10
C LEU A 55 8.38 1.25 1.49
N LYS A 56 9.67 0.97 1.69
CA LYS A 56 10.25 0.60 2.98
C LYS A 56 9.97 1.65 4.05
N GLY A 57 10.23 2.93 3.73
CA GLY A 57 9.97 4.03 4.65
C GLY A 57 8.50 4.18 5.03
N ILE A 58 7.55 3.81 4.15
CA ILE A 58 6.12 3.76 4.49
C ILE A 58 5.85 2.62 5.47
N PHE A 59 6.32 1.41 5.19
CA PHE A 59 6.07 0.25 6.05
C PHE A 59 6.71 0.40 7.42
N GLU A 60 7.91 0.94 7.51
CA GLU A 60 8.59 1.21 8.78
C GLU A 60 7.87 2.27 9.63
N ARG A 61 7.35 3.33 9.01
CA ARG A 61 6.57 4.36 9.73
C ARG A 61 5.24 3.84 10.28
N HIS A 62 4.71 2.81 9.66
CA HIS A 62 3.41 2.21 9.96
C HIS A 62 3.55 0.73 10.34
N HIS A 63 4.61 0.42 11.10
CA HIS A 63 5.02 -0.95 11.43
C HIS A 63 4.02 -1.76 12.24
N ASP A 64 3.06 -1.11 12.91
CA ASP A 64 1.99 -1.69 13.72
C ASP A 64 0.59 -1.46 13.10
N ALA A 65 0.55 -1.07 11.84
CA ALA A 65 -0.68 -0.71 11.16
C ALA A 65 -1.30 -1.88 10.39
N LYS A 66 -2.54 -1.67 9.93
CA LYS A 66 -3.20 -2.49 8.93
C LYS A 66 -3.02 -1.83 7.57
N ILE A 67 -2.33 -2.50 6.67
CA ILE A 67 -1.95 -1.97 5.35
C ILE A 67 -2.65 -2.77 4.26
N ALA A 68 -3.55 -2.12 3.52
CA ALA A 68 -4.17 -2.72 2.35
C ALA A 68 -3.44 -2.25 1.08
N TRP A 69 -2.91 -3.21 0.32
CA TRP A 69 -2.34 -2.95 -1.00
C TRP A 69 -3.28 -3.49 -2.06
N ILE A 70 -3.88 -2.56 -2.79
CA ILE A 70 -4.86 -2.84 -3.83
C ILE A 70 -4.15 -2.70 -5.17
N ASP A 71 -4.05 -3.77 -5.91
CA ASP A 71 -3.51 -3.81 -7.26
C ASP A 71 -4.22 -4.90 -8.08
N PRO A 72 -5.04 -4.51 -9.06
CA PRO A 72 -5.74 -5.46 -9.93
C PRO A 72 -4.81 -6.47 -10.60
N PHE A 73 -3.55 -6.09 -10.81
CA PHE A 73 -2.56 -6.88 -11.52
C PHE A 73 -1.40 -7.30 -10.60
N MET A 74 -1.66 -7.48 -9.30
CA MET A 74 -0.63 -7.98 -8.38
C MET A 74 0.02 -9.25 -8.90
N GLU A 75 1.34 -9.28 -8.91
CA GLU A 75 2.17 -10.40 -9.34
C GLU A 75 3.02 -10.92 -8.16
N ASP A 76 3.70 -12.02 -8.39
CA ASP A 76 4.62 -12.63 -7.43
C ASP A 76 5.72 -11.67 -6.94
N VAL A 77 6.20 -10.76 -7.80
CA VAL A 77 7.16 -9.71 -7.42
C VAL A 77 6.60 -8.76 -6.36
N GLY A 78 5.30 -8.43 -6.42
CA GLY A 78 4.64 -7.61 -5.39
C GLY A 78 4.63 -8.31 -4.02
N ILE A 79 4.37 -9.61 -4.01
CA ILE A 79 4.44 -10.45 -2.81
C ILE A 79 5.88 -10.51 -2.28
N GLU A 80 6.85 -10.65 -3.17
CA GLU A 80 8.27 -10.62 -2.78
C GLU A 80 8.68 -9.29 -2.15
N LEU A 81 8.19 -8.16 -2.67
CA LEU A 81 8.41 -6.84 -2.07
C LEU A 81 7.80 -6.74 -0.67
N LEU A 82 6.55 -7.18 -0.48
CA LEU A 82 5.94 -7.24 0.86
C LEU A 82 6.75 -8.09 1.82
N ASN A 83 7.23 -9.20 1.35
CA ASN A 83 8.00 -10.13 2.13
C ASN A 83 9.34 -9.56 2.61
N ARG A 84 10.03 -8.82 1.75
CA ARG A 84 11.33 -8.20 2.05
C ARG A 84 11.24 -6.90 2.83
N LEU A 85 10.18 -6.13 2.62
CA LEU A 85 10.04 -4.78 3.14
C LEU A 85 9.00 -4.69 4.26
N GLY A 86 8.11 -5.67 4.34
CA GLY A 86 7.06 -5.73 5.35
C GLY A 86 7.63 -5.90 6.76
N THR A 87 6.90 -5.39 7.73
CA THR A 87 7.23 -5.51 9.15
C THR A 87 6.40 -6.61 9.80
N ALA A 88 7.00 -7.34 10.72
CA ALA A 88 6.36 -8.47 11.40
C ALA A 88 5.14 -8.09 12.26
N THR A 89 5.04 -6.84 12.64
CA THR A 89 3.99 -6.32 13.52
C THR A 89 2.82 -5.68 12.78
N ALA A 90 2.93 -5.52 11.45
CA ALA A 90 1.85 -5.01 10.63
C ALA A 90 1.02 -6.14 10.01
N ASP A 91 -0.28 -5.88 9.79
CA ASP A 91 -1.18 -6.76 9.06
C ASP A 91 -1.28 -6.30 7.60
N TYR A 92 -0.94 -7.17 6.67
CA TYR A 92 -1.02 -6.86 5.24
C TYR A 92 -2.22 -7.56 4.59
N LEU A 93 -2.98 -6.76 3.84
CA LEU A 93 -4.08 -7.22 3.00
C LEU A 93 -3.77 -6.87 1.56
N VAL A 94 -3.62 -7.84 0.70
CA VAL A 94 -3.55 -7.63 -0.75
C VAL A 94 -4.92 -7.86 -1.36
N ILE A 95 -5.37 -6.95 -2.22
CA ILE A 95 -6.59 -7.11 -3.01
C ILE A 95 -6.20 -7.07 -4.49
N THR A 96 -6.50 -8.15 -5.19
CA THR A 96 -6.16 -8.30 -6.62
C THR A 96 -7.34 -8.88 -7.39
N THR A 97 -7.25 -8.97 -8.73
CA THR A 97 -8.27 -9.59 -9.55
C THR A 97 -7.81 -10.95 -10.06
N GLU A 98 -8.76 -11.85 -10.25
CA GLU A 98 -8.58 -13.01 -11.12
C GLU A 98 -8.97 -12.62 -12.54
N LYS A 99 -8.07 -12.82 -13.48
CA LYS A 99 -8.44 -12.75 -14.88
C LYS A 99 -9.28 -13.99 -15.16
N MET A 100 -10.58 -13.81 -15.29
CA MET A 100 -11.42 -14.87 -15.85
C MET A 100 -10.97 -15.03 -17.32
N SER A 101 -10.40 -16.17 -17.63
CA SER A 101 -9.98 -16.52 -18.99
C SER A 101 -11.21 -16.73 -19.86
N ASN A 102 -11.84 -15.65 -20.31
CA ASN A 102 -12.89 -15.71 -21.34
C ASN A 102 -12.32 -15.76 -22.77
N ASP A 103 -11.03 -15.83 -22.90
CA ASP A 103 -10.37 -15.96 -24.21
C ASP A 103 -9.63 -17.30 -24.27
N ASP A 104 -10.41 -18.37 -24.37
CA ASP A 104 -9.91 -19.74 -24.53
C ASP A 104 -9.22 -19.99 -25.87
N SER A 105 -9.03 -18.96 -26.69
CA SER A 105 -8.61 -19.16 -28.06
C SER A 105 -7.10 -19.17 -28.32
N ILE A 106 -6.26 -18.71 -27.37
CA ILE A 106 -4.79 -18.77 -27.53
C ILE A 106 -4.11 -18.86 -26.17
N LYS A 107 -4.08 -20.02 -25.55
CA LYS A 107 -3.09 -20.36 -24.53
C LYS A 107 -2.28 -21.53 -25.04
N GLU A 108 -0.99 -21.32 -25.21
CA GLU A 108 -0.03 -22.41 -25.05
C GLU A 108 -0.24 -22.95 -23.63
N ALA A 109 -0.55 -24.24 -23.56
CA ALA A 109 -1.11 -24.90 -22.37
C ALA A 109 -0.16 -24.99 -21.16
N ASP A 110 1.00 -24.36 -21.17
CA ASP A 110 2.08 -24.57 -20.20
C ASP A 110 2.55 -23.33 -19.44
N GLU A 111 1.98 -22.13 -19.65
CA GLU A 111 2.36 -20.98 -18.81
C GLU A 111 1.44 -20.86 -17.60
N PRO A 112 2.02 -20.95 -16.37
CA PRO A 112 1.24 -20.77 -15.15
C PRO A 112 0.58 -19.39 -15.15
N ASN A 113 -0.67 -19.38 -14.76
CA ASN A 113 -1.44 -18.15 -14.69
C ASN A 113 -0.85 -17.22 -13.58
N ARG A 114 -1.05 -15.90 -13.72
CA ARG A 114 -0.56 -14.88 -12.77
C ARG A 114 -0.91 -15.20 -11.32
N VAL A 115 -2.12 -15.66 -11.05
CA VAL A 115 -2.58 -16.00 -9.70
C VAL A 115 -1.89 -17.28 -9.18
N GLU A 116 -1.63 -18.25 -10.04
CA GLU A 116 -0.87 -19.46 -9.70
C GLU A 116 0.56 -19.12 -9.31
N ASN A 117 1.24 -18.24 -10.07
CA ASN A 117 2.57 -17.77 -9.72
C ASN A 117 2.59 -17.01 -8.39
N LEU A 118 1.58 -16.15 -8.16
CA LEU A 118 1.41 -15.44 -6.91
C LEU A 118 1.24 -16.40 -5.73
N LEU A 119 0.39 -17.43 -5.86
CA LEU A 119 0.17 -18.44 -4.83
C LEU A 119 1.40 -19.35 -4.63
N ALA A 120 2.11 -19.70 -5.70
CA ALA A 120 3.37 -20.42 -5.61
C ALA A 120 4.42 -19.62 -4.82
N ARG A 121 4.47 -18.30 -4.99
CA ARG A 121 5.34 -17.45 -4.18
C ARG A 121 4.91 -17.43 -2.72
N CYS A 122 3.61 -17.44 -2.44
CA CYS A 122 3.08 -17.52 -1.08
C CYS A 122 3.39 -18.86 -0.41
N SER A 123 3.49 -19.96 -1.13
CA SER A 123 3.85 -21.26 -0.55
C SER A 123 5.26 -21.26 0.06
N GLY A 124 6.17 -20.42 -0.44
CA GLY A 124 7.48 -20.18 0.16
C GLY A 124 7.43 -19.36 1.47
N TRP A 125 6.29 -18.75 1.80
CA TRP A 125 6.07 -18.01 3.04
C TRP A 125 6.22 -18.88 4.29
N ASN A 126 6.02 -20.19 4.14
CA ASN A 126 6.07 -21.18 5.22
C ASN A 126 7.47 -21.66 5.58
N ASN A 127 8.47 -21.41 4.73
CA ASN A 127 9.78 -22.03 4.87
C ASN A 127 10.73 -21.22 5.78
N GLY A 128 10.22 -20.56 6.82
CA GLY A 128 11.03 -19.97 7.89
C GLY A 128 11.80 -18.70 7.55
N TYR A 129 12.05 -18.43 6.28
CA TYR A 129 12.77 -17.21 5.86
C TYR A 129 11.91 -15.94 5.98
N PHE A 130 10.59 -16.09 6.00
CA PHE A 130 9.63 -15.01 5.84
C PHE A 130 8.49 -15.05 6.89
N GLY A 131 8.57 -15.91 7.85
CA GLY A 131 7.48 -16.40 8.70
C GLY A 131 6.88 -15.43 9.72
N SER A 132 7.19 -14.13 9.65
CA SER A 132 6.69 -13.18 10.65
C SER A 132 5.68 -12.16 10.11
N VAL A 133 5.49 -12.04 8.79
CA VAL A 133 4.56 -11.07 8.20
C VAL A 133 3.17 -11.66 8.09
N CYS A 134 2.18 -11.04 8.73
CA CYS A 134 0.78 -11.43 8.59
C CYS A 134 0.27 -10.96 7.22
N LEU A 135 -0.07 -11.90 6.33
CA LEU A 135 -0.54 -11.61 4.98
C LEU A 135 -1.86 -12.31 4.68
N LYS A 136 -2.81 -11.56 4.16
CA LYS A 136 -4.05 -12.06 3.57
C LYS A 136 -4.18 -11.57 2.14
N ILE A 137 -4.62 -12.43 1.22
CA ILE A 137 -4.85 -12.07 -0.18
C ILE A 137 -6.32 -12.34 -0.52
N LEU A 138 -7.00 -11.31 -0.99
CA LEU A 138 -8.34 -11.37 -1.54
C LEU A 138 -8.30 -11.28 -3.05
N SER A 139 -9.05 -12.12 -3.71
CA SER A 139 -9.32 -12.04 -5.14
C SER A 139 -10.71 -11.49 -5.39
N VAL A 140 -10.80 -10.53 -6.30
CA VAL A 140 -12.05 -9.90 -6.76
C VAL A 140 -12.21 -10.23 -8.25
N PRO A 141 -13.43 -10.47 -8.75
CA PRO A 141 -13.66 -10.69 -10.16
C PRO A 141 -13.08 -9.57 -11.03
N ASP A 142 -12.56 -9.96 -12.19
CA ASP A 142 -12.05 -9.02 -13.19
C ASP A 142 -13.10 -7.94 -13.54
N LYS A 143 -12.64 -6.74 -13.88
CA LYS A 143 -13.44 -5.54 -14.20
C LYS A 143 -14.14 -4.87 -12.99
N LYS A 144 -13.99 -5.37 -11.79
CA LYS A 144 -14.54 -4.75 -10.58
C LYS A 144 -13.54 -3.87 -9.82
N LEU A 145 -12.27 -4.04 -10.12
CA LEU A 145 -11.18 -3.31 -9.48
C LEU A 145 -10.27 -2.73 -10.56
N HIS A 146 -10.12 -1.40 -10.60
CA HIS A 146 -9.28 -0.71 -11.58
C HIS A 146 -8.17 0.10 -10.93
N ASP A 147 -8.45 0.67 -9.77
CA ASP A 147 -7.53 1.57 -9.10
C ASP A 147 -6.44 0.81 -8.34
N ARG A 148 -5.30 1.45 -8.22
CA ARG A 148 -4.17 0.95 -7.43
C ARG A 148 -3.93 1.87 -6.27
N MET A 149 -3.92 1.30 -5.07
CA MET A 149 -3.83 2.08 -3.84
C MET A 149 -3.05 1.34 -2.77
N ILE A 150 -2.37 2.10 -1.92
CA ILE A 150 -1.89 1.64 -0.62
C ILE A 150 -2.66 2.43 0.43
N LEU A 151 -3.43 1.73 1.26
CA LEU A 151 -4.26 2.33 2.31
C LEU A 151 -3.76 1.86 3.67
N ILE A 152 -3.63 2.78 4.59
CA ILE A 152 -3.02 2.54 5.90
C ILE A 152 -3.97 3.01 7.00
N ARG A 153 -4.33 2.11 7.91
CA ARG A 153 -5.09 2.42 9.11
C ARG A 153 -4.39 1.90 10.36
N SER A 154 -4.62 2.54 11.48
CA SER A 154 -4.12 2.07 12.77
C SER A 154 -4.68 0.68 13.11
N ALA A 155 -4.12 0.03 14.11
CA ALA A 155 -4.64 -1.23 14.66
C ALA A 155 -6.13 -1.11 15.05
N ASN A 156 -6.56 0.08 15.53
CA ASN A 156 -7.95 0.38 15.90
C ASN A 156 -8.85 0.75 14.71
N GLY A 157 -8.34 0.66 13.48
CA GLY A 157 -9.12 0.91 12.27
C GLY A 157 -9.21 2.37 11.82
N GLN A 158 -8.55 3.31 12.51
CA GLN A 158 -8.57 4.73 12.12
C GLN A 158 -7.71 4.97 10.88
N PRO A 159 -8.20 5.67 9.84
CA PRO A 159 -7.41 6.03 8.68
C PRO A 159 -6.17 6.85 9.07
N LEU A 160 -4.99 6.45 8.59
CA LEU A 160 -3.73 7.15 8.82
C LEU A 160 -3.19 7.79 7.54
N ALA A 161 -3.21 7.07 6.44
CA ALA A 161 -2.73 7.53 5.15
C ALA A 161 -3.35 6.72 4.01
N GLY A 162 -3.28 7.28 2.80
CA GLY A 162 -3.63 6.59 1.56
C GLY A 162 -2.83 7.15 0.40
N TYR A 163 -2.48 6.29 -0.53
CA TYR A 163 -1.73 6.64 -1.73
C TYR A 163 -2.38 5.99 -2.95
N HIS A 164 -2.68 6.81 -3.94
CA HIS A 164 -3.04 6.34 -5.27
C HIS A 164 -1.79 6.13 -6.12
N LEU A 165 -1.75 5.03 -6.87
CA LEU A 165 -0.63 4.63 -7.71
C LEU A 165 -1.09 4.63 -9.17
N SER A 166 -0.42 5.40 -10.03
CA SER A 166 -0.76 5.44 -11.45
C SER A 166 -0.45 4.15 -12.20
N ASN A 167 0.39 3.28 -11.63
CA ASN A 167 0.80 2.01 -12.21
C ASN A 167 1.11 0.98 -11.11
N SER A 168 1.20 -0.30 -11.47
CA SER A 168 1.67 -1.34 -10.56
C SER A 168 3.12 -1.08 -10.14
N VAL A 169 3.39 -1.18 -8.84
CA VAL A 169 4.75 -0.97 -8.29
C VAL A 169 5.73 -2.02 -8.83
N GLN A 170 5.28 -3.23 -9.02
CA GLN A 170 6.08 -4.35 -9.50
C GLN A 170 6.54 -4.20 -10.97
N ARG A 171 5.72 -3.57 -11.82
CA ARG A 171 6.00 -3.34 -13.26
C ARG A 171 6.36 -1.90 -13.60
N ALA A 172 6.04 -0.96 -12.75
CA ALA A 172 6.35 0.46 -12.96
C ALA A 172 7.83 0.67 -13.26
N SER A 173 8.63 -0.24 -12.74
CA SER A 173 10.07 -0.15 -12.84
C SER A 173 10.66 -0.42 -14.22
N GLU A 174 9.93 -1.06 -15.14
CA GLU A 174 10.59 -1.53 -16.37
C GLU A 174 10.26 -0.69 -17.60
N LYS A 175 9.02 -0.25 -17.75
CA LYS A 175 8.56 0.39 -19.00
C LYS A 175 7.76 1.67 -18.80
N HIS A 176 7.18 1.88 -17.65
CA HIS A 176 6.24 2.98 -17.40
C HIS A 176 6.57 3.76 -16.14
N PRO A 177 6.45 5.09 -16.15
CA PRO A 177 6.64 5.89 -14.95
C PRO A 177 5.55 5.59 -13.92
N LEU A 178 5.88 5.78 -12.65
CA LEU A 178 4.95 5.66 -11.53
C LEU A 178 4.79 7.02 -10.87
N LEU A 179 3.55 7.52 -10.84
CA LEU A 179 3.17 8.64 -10.00
C LEU A 179 2.46 8.09 -8.76
N VAL A 180 2.95 8.48 -7.59
CA VAL A 180 2.32 8.24 -6.30
C VAL A 180 1.69 9.53 -5.82
N THR A 181 0.39 9.52 -5.59
CA THR A 181 -0.37 10.70 -5.14
C THR A 181 -1.03 10.39 -3.79
N PRO A 182 -0.74 11.16 -2.73
CA PRO A 182 -1.47 11.04 -1.48
C PRO A 182 -2.96 11.28 -1.69
N ILE A 183 -3.79 10.42 -1.11
CA ILE A 183 -5.23 10.62 -1.10
C ILE A 183 -5.57 11.69 -0.06
N PRO A 184 -6.35 12.73 -0.40
CA PRO A 184 -6.74 13.77 0.54
C PRO A 184 -7.46 13.21 1.78
N LEU A 185 -7.19 13.77 2.95
CA LEU A 185 -7.70 13.28 4.22
C LEU A 185 -9.23 13.30 4.33
N ASP A 186 -9.89 14.21 3.64
CA ASP A 186 -11.35 14.32 3.56
C ASP A 186 -11.99 13.26 2.65
N VAL A 187 -11.21 12.67 1.74
CA VAL A 187 -11.65 11.61 0.81
C VAL A 187 -11.33 10.22 1.36
N ILE A 188 -10.26 10.08 2.14
CA ILE A 188 -9.79 8.80 2.68
C ILE A 188 -10.91 7.95 3.32
N PRO A 189 -11.83 8.47 4.14
CA PRO A 189 -12.89 7.66 4.75
C PRO A 189 -13.77 6.94 3.71
N GLN A 190 -14.09 7.60 2.60
CA GLN A 190 -14.90 7.01 1.54
C GLN A 190 -14.16 5.87 0.82
N VAL A 191 -12.85 6.02 0.63
CA VAL A 191 -12.02 4.99 0.02
C VAL A 191 -11.92 3.76 0.94
N PHE A 192 -11.80 3.97 2.24
CA PHE A 192 -11.81 2.87 3.22
C PHE A 192 -13.17 2.17 3.29
N GLU A 193 -14.26 2.91 3.23
CA GLU A 193 -15.62 2.33 3.18
C GLU A 193 -15.77 1.39 1.97
N TYR A 194 -15.30 1.80 0.80
CA TYR A 194 -15.28 0.96 -0.40
C TYR A 194 -14.49 -0.35 -0.17
N VAL A 195 -13.31 -0.25 0.43
CA VAL A 195 -12.49 -1.44 0.73
C VAL A 195 -13.15 -2.33 1.77
N ASP A 196 -13.76 -1.74 2.80
CA ASP A 196 -14.48 -2.50 3.83
C ASP A 196 -15.67 -3.26 3.24
N GLN A 197 -16.38 -2.70 2.26
CA GLN A 197 -17.44 -3.39 1.53
C GLN A 197 -16.90 -4.62 0.78
N ILE A 198 -15.74 -4.52 0.15
CA ILE A 198 -15.06 -5.66 -0.49
C ILE A 198 -14.75 -6.75 0.54
N ILE A 199 -14.17 -6.38 1.68
CA ILE A 199 -13.80 -7.30 2.75
C ILE A 199 -15.04 -7.99 3.34
N GLN A 200 -16.10 -7.23 3.62
CA GLN A 200 -17.35 -7.76 4.15
C GLN A 200 -17.99 -8.74 3.19
N SER A 201 -17.97 -8.46 1.89
CA SER A 201 -18.49 -9.37 0.87
C SER A 201 -17.83 -10.75 0.90
N THR A 202 -16.58 -10.80 1.32
CA THR A 202 -15.81 -12.05 1.43
C THR A 202 -16.13 -12.83 2.71
N LEU A 203 -16.25 -12.12 3.84
CA LEU A 203 -16.34 -12.76 5.16
C LEU A 203 -17.74 -13.28 5.46
N TYR A 204 -18.78 -12.61 5.01
CA TYR A 204 -20.15 -12.88 5.43
C TYR A 204 -21.02 -13.49 4.35
N GLY A 205 -20.54 -13.61 3.11
CA GLY A 205 -21.37 -14.08 1.98
C GLY A 205 -22.55 -13.14 1.63
N GLU A 206 -22.80 -12.15 2.48
CA GLU A 206 -23.91 -11.17 2.39
C GLU A 206 -23.47 -9.84 1.78
N GLY A 207 -22.22 -9.76 1.33
CA GLY A 207 -21.66 -8.55 0.76
C GLY A 207 -22.37 -8.16 -0.52
N ASN A 208 -22.08 -6.95 -0.96
CA ASN A 208 -22.54 -6.43 -2.24
C ASN A 208 -22.38 -7.50 -3.33
N PRO A 209 -23.48 -8.07 -3.88
CA PRO A 209 -23.42 -9.12 -4.89
C PRO A 209 -22.69 -8.69 -6.17
N HIS A 210 -22.41 -7.37 -6.28
CA HIS A 210 -21.65 -6.79 -7.38
C HIS A 210 -20.14 -6.82 -7.17
N LEU A 211 -19.66 -7.16 -5.94
CA LEU A 211 -18.25 -7.23 -5.58
C LEU A 211 -17.91 -8.53 -4.82
N PRO A 212 -18.26 -9.70 -5.36
CA PRO A 212 -17.89 -10.94 -4.69
C PRO A 212 -16.36 -11.03 -4.64
N ALA A 213 -15.80 -11.19 -3.45
CA ALA A 213 -14.40 -11.42 -3.22
C ALA A 213 -14.20 -12.75 -2.50
N ARG A 214 -13.06 -13.41 -2.72
CA ARG A 214 -12.71 -14.64 -2.01
C ARG A 214 -11.29 -14.56 -1.46
N ILE A 215 -11.08 -15.14 -0.30
CA ILE A 215 -9.73 -15.31 0.24
C ILE A 215 -9.06 -16.40 -0.58
N ILE A 216 -7.91 -16.08 -1.18
CA ILE A 216 -7.09 -17.05 -1.92
C ILE A 216 -5.82 -17.42 -1.17
N PHE A 217 -5.43 -16.66 -0.16
CA PHE A 217 -4.30 -16.95 0.72
C PHE A 217 -4.50 -16.26 2.07
N ASN A 218 -4.11 -16.95 3.15
CA ASN A 218 -4.07 -16.39 4.50
C ASN A 218 -2.91 -17.05 5.26
N SER A 219 -1.92 -16.27 5.66
CA SER A 219 -0.74 -16.77 6.37
C SER A 219 -1.07 -17.38 7.74
N ALA A 220 -2.21 -17.01 8.34
CA ALA A 220 -2.66 -17.56 9.61
C ALA A 220 -3.19 -19.02 9.48
N ASP A 221 -3.57 -19.45 8.29
CA ASP A 221 -4.06 -20.81 8.04
C ASP A 221 -2.91 -21.83 7.88
N ILE A 222 -1.68 -21.33 7.94
CA ILE A 222 -0.47 -22.14 7.82
C ILE A 222 -0.08 -22.63 9.20
N SER A 223 -0.30 -23.91 9.43
CA SER A 223 0.06 -24.53 10.71
C SER A 223 1.58 -24.51 10.90
N PRO A 224 2.08 -24.11 12.09
CA PRO A 224 3.50 -24.19 12.40
C PRO A 224 4.04 -25.64 12.44
N ASP A 225 3.16 -26.65 12.41
CA ASP A 225 3.52 -28.07 12.48
C ASP A 225 4.08 -28.63 11.15
N LEU A 226 4.16 -27.82 10.10
CA LEU A 226 4.75 -28.22 8.81
C LEU A 226 6.21 -27.76 8.62
N LEU A 227 6.83 -27.25 9.68
CA LEU A 227 8.26 -26.94 9.64
C LEU A 227 9.04 -28.25 9.73
N PRO A 228 9.95 -28.57 8.79
CA PRO A 228 10.87 -29.68 9.01
C PRO A 228 11.66 -29.37 10.28
N VAL A 229 11.57 -30.28 11.23
CA VAL A 229 12.42 -30.28 12.43
C VAL A 229 13.77 -30.78 11.95
N ASP A 230 14.78 -29.92 11.91
CA ASP A 230 16.18 -30.28 11.67
C ASP A 230 16.73 -31.15 12.80
#